data_9110f208eba5adfb146f49cb1f78db44
#
_entry.id   9110f208eba5adfb146f49cb1f78db44
#
_cell.length_a   1.000
_cell.length_b   1.000
_cell.length_c   1.000
_cell.angle_alpha   90.00
_cell.angle_beta   90.00
_cell.angle_gamma   90.00
#
_symmetry.space_group_name_H-M   'P 1'
#
loop_
_entity.id
_entity.type
_entity.pdbx_description
1 polymer ?
#
loop_
_entity_poly.entity_id
_entity_poly.type
_entity_poly.pdbx_seq_one_letter_code
_entity_poly.pdbx_strand_id
1 'polypeptide(L)'
;MNLQKQQGALVISLDFESHWGVHDRIPLGKYRQNLLGERHVISRLLELFREYNIHTTWATVGFLFAETRDELLSALPTKRPMYANRRLSTYDEIKDIGNDEQEDPLHFAASIIRLIAAAPHQEIGTHTFSHFYCLEKGQDSEMFRADLEAAAAIADKYKISLESLVFPRNQENISYLSICRELGIKAYRGNEHSWVYKAKSREDETLLRRGIRLLDAYLPISGHNCYSAKVLGCSLPLNIPSSRFLRPFSRKLKIFEPLRLRRIRSDLRYAAKNRLIYHLWWHPHNFGKNTNENLTVLKDILEYFSLMRDKYGMESLNMRELSQKHIDRCGLNAH
;
A
#
# COMPACT_ATOMS: atom_id res chain seq x y z
N MET A 1 -19.73 22.22 22.06
CA MET A 1 -19.25 21.14 21.20
C MET A 1 -17.93 20.62 21.77
N ASN A 2 -17.93 19.46 22.43
CA ASN A 2 -16.69 18.85 22.97
C ASN A 2 -15.84 18.42 21.78
N LEU A 3 -14.81 19.20 21.46
CA LEU A 3 -13.76 18.77 20.56
C LEU A 3 -13.04 17.56 21.20
N GLN A 4 -13.52 16.35 20.90
CA GLN A 4 -12.77 15.16 21.29
C GLN A 4 -11.32 15.34 20.85
N LYS A 5 -10.41 15.37 21.83
CA LYS A 5 -8.98 15.50 21.56
C LYS A 5 -8.56 14.38 20.61
N GLN A 6 -8.04 14.75 19.44
CA GLN A 6 -7.55 13.80 18.45
C GLN A 6 -6.58 12.82 19.11
N GLN A 7 -6.80 11.53 18.91
CA GLN A 7 -5.88 10.47 19.32
C GLN A 7 -4.77 10.29 18.26
N GLY A 8 -3.64 9.73 18.69
CA GLY A 8 -2.63 9.26 17.73
C GLY A 8 -3.17 8.07 16.96
N ALA A 9 -2.69 7.86 15.73
CA ALA A 9 -3.14 6.74 14.91
C ALA A 9 -1.97 5.94 14.32
N LEU A 10 -2.06 4.61 14.37
CA LEU A 10 -1.32 3.70 13.53
C LEU A 10 -2.16 3.43 12.29
N VAL A 11 -1.60 3.73 11.12
CA VAL A 11 -2.15 3.35 9.82
C VAL A 11 -1.23 2.29 9.22
N ILE A 12 -1.81 1.24 8.67
CA ILE A 12 -1.08 0.22 7.92
C ILE A 12 -1.68 0.13 6.53
N SER A 13 -0.83 0.21 5.50
CA SER A 13 -1.23 -0.09 4.12
C SER A 13 -0.30 -1.12 3.49
N LEU A 14 -0.89 -2.00 2.71
CA LEU A 14 -0.22 -3.11 2.05
C LEU A 14 -0.40 -2.98 0.55
N ASP A 15 0.69 -3.04 -0.20
CA ASP A 15 0.65 -3.02 -1.66
C ASP A 15 0.51 -4.48 -2.13
N PHE A 16 -0.74 -4.88 -2.40
CA PHE A 16 -1.07 -6.22 -2.89
C PHE A 16 -1.02 -6.23 -4.40
N GLU A 17 0.13 -6.57 -4.93
CA GLU A 17 0.47 -6.46 -6.34
C GLU A 17 0.95 -7.78 -6.96
N SER A 18 1.34 -8.79 -6.14
CA SER A 18 1.87 -10.08 -6.60
C SER A 18 2.95 -9.92 -7.69
N HIS A 19 2.88 -10.68 -8.80
CA HIS A 19 3.84 -10.56 -9.89
C HIS A 19 3.73 -9.24 -10.66
N TRP A 20 2.52 -8.65 -10.73
CA TRP A 20 2.26 -7.43 -11.50
C TRP A 20 3.11 -6.22 -11.07
N GLY A 21 3.52 -6.15 -9.79
CA GLY A 21 4.36 -5.05 -9.30
C GLY A 21 5.87 -5.25 -9.49
N VAL A 22 6.31 -6.47 -9.81
CA VAL A 22 7.73 -6.82 -9.88
C VAL A 22 8.19 -7.36 -11.23
N HIS A 23 7.27 -7.57 -12.18
CA HIS A 23 7.51 -8.20 -13.48
C HIS A 23 8.71 -7.61 -14.24
N ASP A 24 8.89 -6.30 -14.19
CA ASP A 24 9.95 -5.56 -14.90
C ASP A 24 11.28 -5.46 -14.14
N ARG A 25 11.33 -5.90 -12.87
CA ARG A 25 12.50 -5.69 -11.98
C ARG A 25 13.27 -6.94 -11.67
N ILE A 26 12.58 -8.03 -11.42
CA ILE A 26 13.20 -9.24 -10.90
C ILE A 26 12.76 -10.43 -11.76
N PRO A 27 13.70 -11.17 -12.35
CA PRO A 27 13.35 -12.40 -13.07
C PRO A 27 12.53 -13.33 -12.17
N LEU A 28 11.41 -13.85 -12.70
CA LEU A 28 10.46 -14.68 -11.97
C LEU A 28 11.14 -15.82 -11.20
N GLY A 29 12.09 -16.51 -11.83
CA GLY A 29 12.82 -17.63 -11.20
C GLY A 29 13.54 -17.25 -9.90
N LYS A 30 13.99 -16.01 -9.74
CA LYS A 30 14.66 -15.52 -8.52
C LYS A 30 13.67 -15.07 -7.44
N TYR A 31 12.45 -14.72 -7.79
CA TYR A 31 11.47 -14.14 -6.86
C TYR A 31 10.25 -15.02 -6.61
N ARG A 32 10.11 -16.12 -7.36
CA ARG A 32 8.96 -17.04 -7.31
C ARG A 32 8.63 -17.51 -5.89
N GLN A 33 9.63 -17.80 -5.05
CA GLN A 33 9.40 -18.20 -3.66
C GLN A 33 8.70 -17.12 -2.83
N ASN A 34 9.03 -15.84 -3.05
CA ASN A 34 8.38 -14.72 -2.40
C ASN A 34 6.90 -14.63 -2.80
N LEU A 35 6.63 -14.73 -4.10
CA LEU A 35 5.28 -14.63 -4.65
C LEU A 35 4.39 -15.81 -4.23
N LEU A 36 4.88 -17.05 -4.31
CA LEU A 36 4.13 -18.22 -3.86
C LEU A 36 3.88 -18.20 -2.34
N GLY A 37 4.85 -17.69 -1.56
CA GLY A 37 4.69 -17.53 -0.11
C GLY A 37 3.72 -16.44 0.29
N GLU A 38 3.42 -15.47 -0.58
CA GLU A 38 2.53 -14.34 -0.34
C GLU A 38 1.15 -14.79 0.14
N ARG A 39 0.56 -15.79 -0.52
CA ARG A 39 -0.79 -16.30 -0.20
C ARG A 39 -0.88 -16.83 1.23
N HIS A 40 0.12 -17.62 1.64
CA HIS A 40 0.22 -18.11 3.02
C HIS A 40 0.45 -16.96 4.01
N VAL A 41 1.29 -16.00 3.65
CA VAL A 41 1.57 -14.81 4.47
C VAL A 41 0.29 -13.99 4.69
N ILE A 42 -0.53 -13.77 3.67
CA ILE A 42 -1.77 -12.97 3.80
C ILE A 42 -2.70 -13.61 4.84
N SER A 43 -2.91 -14.92 4.82
CA SER A 43 -3.72 -15.61 5.82
C SER A 43 -3.18 -15.38 7.25
N ARG A 44 -1.85 -15.49 7.43
CA ARG A 44 -1.20 -15.27 8.72
C ARG A 44 -1.24 -13.79 9.17
N LEU A 45 -1.16 -12.85 8.21
CA LEU A 45 -1.33 -11.42 8.50
C LEU A 45 -2.74 -11.14 9.01
N LEU A 46 -3.77 -11.69 8.37
CA LEU A 46 -5.17 -11.52 8.80
C LEU A 46 -5.42 -12.10 10.19
N GLU A 47 -4.79 -13.24 10.53
CA GLU A 47 -4.83 -13.79 11.91
C GLU A 47 -4.23 -12.81 12.93
N LEU A 48 -3.02 -12.30 12.66
CA LEU A 48 -2.37 -11.30 13.53
C LEU A 48 -3.18 -10.00 13.62
N PHE A 49 -3.71 -9.52 12.51
CA PHE A 49 -4.51 -8.28 12.51
C PHE A 49 -5.79 -8.45 13.34
N ARG A 50 -6.40 -9.61 13.29
CA ARG A 50 -7.56 -9.93 14.16
C ARG A 50 -7.14 -10.01 15.64
N GLU A 51 -6.05 -10.72 15.95
CA GLU A 51 -5.53 -10.87 17.33
C GLU A 51 -5.26 -9.51 17.99
N TYR A 52 -4.66 -8.58 17.25
CA TYR A 52 -4.28 -7.26 17.79
C TYR A 52 -5.29 -6.13 17.47
N ASN A 53 -6.43 -6.47 16.87
CA ASN A 53 -7.44 -5.51 16.40
C ASN A 53 -6.82 -4.41 15.53
N ILE A 54 -6.16 -4.82 14.44
CA ILE A 54 -5.49 -3.94 13.50
C ILE A 54 -6.35 -3.72 12.27
N HIS A 55 -6.56 -2.46 11.95
CA HIS A 55 -7.25 -1.99 10.76
C HIS A 55 -6.24 -1.68 9.67
N THR A 56 -6.39 -2.26 8.47
CA THR A 56 -5.42 -2.08 7.38
C THR A 56 -6.10 -1.78 6.06
N THR A 57 -5.37 -1.11 5.17
CA THR A 57 -5.75 -0.89 3.77
C THR A 57 -4.90 -1.79 2.88
N TRP A 58 -5.54 -2.60 2.05
CA TRP A 58 -4.93 -3.46 1.04
C TRP A 58 -5.07 -2.78 -0.33
N ALA A 59 -4.06 -2.03 -0.74
CA ALA A 59 -4.02 -1.42 -2.06
C ALA A 59 -3.75 -2.51 -3.09
N THR A 60 -4.80 -2.90 -3.82
CA THR A 60 -4.82 -4.09 -4.66
C THR A 60 -4.77 -3.72 -6.13
N VAL A 61 -3.89 -4.37 -6.89
CA VAL A 61 -3.85 -4.25 -8.35
C VAL A 61 -5.10 -4.86 -8.95
N GLY A 62 -5.78 -4.13 -9.83
CA GLY A 62 -7.07 -4.53 -10.40
C GLY A 62 -7.02 -5.86 -11.15
N PHE A 63 -5.92 -6.17 -11.82
CA PHE A 63 -5.75 -7.46 -12.51
C PHE A 63 -5.92 -8.67 -11.60
N LEU A 64 -5.62 -8.56 -10.30
CA LEU A 64 -5.75 -9.65 -9.33
C LEU A 64 -7.21 -10.02 -9.00
N PHE A 65 -8.17 -9.15 -9.33
CA PHE A 65 -9.60 -9.44 -9.12
C PHE A 65 -10.17 -10.42 -10.12
N ALA A 66 -9.58 -10.53 -11.32
CA ALA A 66 -10.08 -11.43 -12.34
C ALA A 66 -10.00 -12.90 -11.86
N GLU A 67 -11.07 -13.66 -12.10
CA GLU A 67 -11.11 -15.09 -11.81
C GLU A 67 -10.49 -15.91 -12.93
N THR A 68 -10.60 -15.39 -14.17
CA THR A 68 -10.07 -16.04 -15.36
C THR A 68 -9.37 -15.03 -16.27
N ARG A 69 -8.53 -15.56 -17.16
CA ARG A 69 -7.87 -14.79 -18.20
C ARG A 69 -8.87 -14.10 -19.14
N ASP A 70 -9.95 -14.78 -19.51
CA ASP A 70 -10.99 -14.20 -20.38
C ASP A 70 -11.71 -13.04 -19.70
N GLU A 71 -11.97 -13.17 -18.40
CA GLU A 71 -12.50 -12.06 -17.61
C GLU A 71 -11.53 -10.88 -17.56
N LEU A 72 -10.26 -11.14 -17.32
CA LEU A 72 -9.23 -10.09 -17.36
C LEU A 72 -9.20 -9.40 -18.73
N LEU A 73 -9.18 -10.16 -19.82
CA LEU A 73 -9.16 -9.63 -21.17
C LEU A 73 -10.39 -8.76 -21.48
N SER A 74 -11.59 -9.17 -21.01
CA SER A 74 -12.83 -8.42 -21.20
C SER A 74 -12.91 -7.14 -20.36
N ALA A 75 -12.18 -7.09 -19.24
CA ALA A 75 -12.12 -5.94 -18.35
C ALA A 75 -11.07 -4.89 -18.76
N LEU A 76 -10.26 -5.17 -19.78
CA LEU A 76 -9.17 -4.26 -20.19
C LEU A 76 -9.71 -2.95 -20.74
N PRO A 77 -9.19 -1.78 -20.30
CA PRO A 77 -9.58 -0.48 -20.83
C PRO A 77 -9.13 -0.32 -22.28
N THR A 78 -9.87 0.47 -23.05
CA THR A 78 -9.54 0.77 -24.46
C THR A 78 -8.31 1.67 -24.58
N LYS A 79 -8.17 2.65 -23.66
CA LYS A 79 -7.00 3.54 -23.58
C LYS A 79 -6.00 2.97 -22.58
N ARG A 80 -4.81 2.65 -23.06
CA ARG A 80 -3.76 2.01 -22.26
C ARG A 80 -2.44 2.77 -22.37
N PRO A 81 -1.60 2.78 -21.35
CA PRO A 81 -0.30 3.44 -21.42
C PRO A 81 0.59 2.79 -22.50
N MET A 82 1.22 3.63 -23.30
CA MET A 82 2.23 3.24 -24.27
C MET A 82 3.61 3.68 -23.78
N TYR A 83 4.05 3.08 -22.67
CA TYR A 83 5.32 3.47 -22.05
C TYR A 83 6.48 3.45 -23.02
N ALA A 84 7.32 4.51 -23.00
CA ALA A 84 8.55 4.57 -23.80
C ALA A 84 9.46 3.37 -23.48
N ASN A 85 9.51 2.95 -22.22
CA ASN A 85 10.10 1.68 -21.81
C ASN A 85 9.01 0.59 -21.80
N ARG A 86 8.88 -0.18 -22.84
CA ARG A 86 7.85 -1.22 -22.98
C ARG A 86 7.87 -2.29 -21.91
N ARG A 87 9.00 -2.52 -21.22
CA ARG A 87 9.08 -3.46 -20.10
C ARG A 87 8.22 -3.05 -18.89
N LEU A 88 7.70 -1.82 -18.88
CA LEU A 88 6.81 -1.33 -17.83
C LEU A 88 5.35 -1.73 -18.07
N SER A 89 5.02 -2.20 -19.28
CA SER A 89 3.66 -2.58 -19.65
C SER A 89 3.32 -3.96 -19.09
N THR A 90 2.43 -4.01 -18.13
CA THR A 90 1.84 -5.26 -17.62
C THR A 90 0.94 -5.93 -18.67
N TYR A 91 0.41 -5.15 -19.61
CA TYR A 91 -0.45 -5.68 -20.68
C TYR A 91 0.28 -6.65 -21.61
N ASP A 92 1.59 -6.49 -21.79
CA ASP A 92 2.39 -7.37 -22.63
C ASP A 92 2.60 -8.76 -21.98
N GLU A 93 2.45 -8.86 -20.65
CA GLU A 93 2.56 -10.11 -19.89
C GLU A 93 1.29 -10.98 -19.99
N ILE A 94 0.10 -10.39 -20.25
CA ILE A 94 -1.19 -11.09 -20.23
C ILE A 94 -1.24 -12.28 -21.21
N LYS A 95 -0.48 -12.22 -22.30
CA LYS A 95 -0.41 -13.32 -23.27
C LYS A 95 0.22 -14.60 -22.70
N ASP A 96 1.08 -14.48 -21.68
CA ASP A 96 1.91 -15.54 -21.14
C ASP A 96 1.40 -16.07 -19.78
N ILE A 97 0.27 -15.54 -19.25
CA ILE A 97 -0.32 -15.99 -17.98
C ILE A 97 -1.21 -17.23 -18.20
N GLY A 98 -1.44 -17.99 -17.12
CA GLY A 98 -2.38 -19.12 -17.09
C GLY A 98 -3.85 -18.70 -17.26
N ASN A 99 -4.76 -19.67 -17.22
CA ASN A 99 -6.18 -19.42 -17.46
C ASN A 99 -6.92 -18.89 -16.22
N ASP A 100 -6.48 -19.26 -15.03
CA ASP A 100 -7.14 -18.91 -13.76
C ASP A 100 -6.17 -18.96 -12.57
N GLU A 101 -6.71 -18.74 -11.37
CA GLU A 101 -5.96 -18.74 -10.12
C GLU A 101 -5.35 -20.11 -9.76
N GLN A 102 -5.94 -21.21 -10.23
CA GLN A 102 -5.42 -22.55 -9.95
C GLN A 102 -4.18 -22.85 -10.79
N GLU A 103 -4.20 -22.46 -12.07
CA GLU A 103 -3.06 -22.63 -12.97
C GLU A 103 -1.96 -21.60 -12.69
N ASP A 104 -2.36 -20.36 -12.36
CA ASP A 104 -1.43 -19.24 -12.20
C ASP A 104 -1.72 -18.36 -10.97
N PRO A 105 -1.37 -18.85 -9.78
CA PRO A 105 -1.58 -18.13 -8.54
C PRO A 105 -0.70 -16.88 -8.37
N LEU A 106 0.16 -16.57 -9.36
CA LEU A 106 1.01 -15.38 -9.35
C LEU A 106 0.33 -14.17 -10.00
N HIS A 107 -0.63 -14.41 -10.88
CA HIS A 107 -1.32 -13.37 -11.64
C HIS A 107 -2.79 -13.21 -11.27
N PHE A 108 -3.39 -14.20 -10.59
CA PHE A 108 -4.78 -14.19 -10.13
C PHE A 108 -4.85 -14.37 -8.62
N ALA A 109 -5.75 -13.63 -7.96
CA ALA A 109 -5.89 -13.69 -6.50
C ALA A 109 -7.32 -13.42 -6.01
N ALA A 110 -8.33 -13.72 -6.81
CA ALA A 110 -9.74 -13.49 -6.49
C ALA A 110 -10.15 -14.15 -5.15
N SER A 111 -9.66 -15.36 -4.86
CA SER A 111 -9.92 -16.05 -3.60
C SER A 111 -9.33 -15.31 -2.39
N ILE A 112 -8.14 -14.75 -2.54
CA ILE A 112 -7.45 -13.97 -1.49
C ILE A 112 -8.17 -12.64 -1.26
N ILE A 113 -8.61 -11.97 -2.32
CA ILE A 113 -9.40 -10.73 -2.22
C ILE A 113 -10.68 -10.98 -1.43
N ARG A 114 -11.41 -12.08 -1.69
CA ARG A 114 -12.59 -12.46 -0.90
C ARG A 114 -12.23 -12.72 0.57
N LEU A 115 -11.11 -13.38 0.83
CA LEU A 115 -10.63 -13.64 2.19
C LEU A 115 -10.34 -12.33 2.94
N ILE A 116 -9.69 -11.37 2.29
CA ILE A 116 -9.40 -10.04 2.85
C ILE A 116 -10.70 -9.27 3.10
N ALA A 117 -11.62 -9.26 2.11
CA ALA A 117 -12.90 -8.54 2.20
C ALA A 117 -13.80 -9.07 3.32
N ALA A 118 -13.72 -10.38 3.63
CA ALA A 118 -14.47 -11.01 4.71
C ALA A 118 -13.86 -10.77 6.11
N ALA A 119 -12.61 -10.31 6.18
CA ALA A 119 -11.94 -10.08 7.45
C ALA A 119 -12.35 -8.72 8.07
N PRO A 120 -12.58 -8.66 9.39
CA PRO A 120 -13.00 -7.42 10.03
C PRO A 120 -11.93 -6.33 9.91
N HIS A 121 -12.38 -5.09 9.70
CA HIS A 121 -11.54 -3.89 9.67
C HIS A 121 -10.50 -3.85 8.53
N GLN A 122 -10.62 -4.75 7.53
CA GLN A 122 -9.75 -4.73 6.36
C GLN A 122 -10.42 -3.96 5.22
N GLU A 123 -9.80 -2.89 4.79
CA GLU A 123 -10.20 -2.13 3.62
C GLU A 123 -9.47 -2.64 2.40
N ILE A 124 -10.18 -2.83 1.29
CA ILE A 124 -9.56 -2.99 -0.02
C ILE A 124 -9.60 -1.64 -0.71
N GLY A 125 -8.41 -1.08 -0.94
CA GLY A 125 -8.17 0.09 -1.77
C GLY A 125 -7.61 -0.31 -3.12
N THR A 126 -7.33 0.68 -3.98
CA THR A 126 -6.75 0.41 -5.30
C THR A 126 -5.25 0.69 -5.37
N HIS A 127 -4.55 -0.17 -6.11
CA HIS A 127 -3.18 0.06 -6.58
C HIS A 127 -3.17 0.23 -8.10
N THR A 128 -4.24 0.91 -8.63
CA THR A 128 -4.63 1.04 -10.03
C THR A 128 -5.04 -0.31 -10.65
N PHE A 129 -5.57 -0.31 -11.86
CA PHE A 129 -6.00 -1.56 -12.50
C PHE A 129 -4.80 -2.39 -12.97
N SER A 130 -3.89 -1.73 -13.70
CA SER A 130 -2.76 -2.38 -14.38
C SER A 130 -1.41 -2.13 -13.70
N HIS A 131 -1.37 -1.69 -12.44
CA HIS A 131 -0.15 -1.19 -11.80
C HIS A 131 0.44 0.02 -12.56
N PHE A 132 -0.40 1.03 -12.83
CA PHE A 132 -0.11 2.17 -13.71
C PHE A 132 0.97 3.10 -13.16
N TYR A 133 1.98 3.41 -13.96
CA TYR A 133 3.10 4.28 -13.59
C TYR A 133 2.87 5.73 -14.02
N CYS A 134 2.52 6.59 -13.05
CA CYS A 134 2.06 7.96 -13.32
C CYS A 134 3.16 8.97 -13.69
N LEU A 135 4.45 8.63 -13.53
CA LEU A 135 5.58 9.53 -13.83
C LEU A 135 6.46 9.02 -14.99
N GLU A 136 6.11 7.89 -15.59
CA GLU A 136 6.85 7.34 -16.71
C GLU A 136 6.36 7.96 -18.04
N LYS A 137 7.25 8.08 -19.02
CA LYS A 137 6.91 8.62 -20.35
C LYS A 137 6.01 7.63 -21.12
N GLY A 138 5.04 8.17 -21.86
CA GLY A 138 4.13 7.38 -22.72
C GLY A 138 2.81 7.03 -22.04
N GLN A 139 2.41 7.81 -21.04
CA GLN A 139 1.09 7.79 -20.42
C GLN A 139 0.54 9.22 -20.30
N ASP A 140 -0.76 9.34 -20.10
CA ASP A 140 -1.46 10.60 -19.90
C ASP A 140 -2.65 10.45 -18.94
N SER A 141 -3.36 11.56 -18.70
CA SER A 141 -4.50 11.60 -17.77
C SER A 141 -5.72 10.81 -18.24
N GLU A 142 -5.94 10.67 -19.56
CA GLU A 142 -7.05 9.88 -20.09
C GLU A 142 -6.78 8.38 -19.95
N MET A 143 -5.54 7.96 -20.14
CA MET A 143 -5.11 6.58 -19.91
C MET A 143 -5.20 6.23 -18.42
N PHE A 144 -4.81 7.15 -17.53
CA PHE A 144 -4.95 6.97 -16.08
C PHE A 144 -6.42 6.87 -15.65
N ARG A 145 -7.30 7.73 -16.21
CA ARG A 145 -8.75 7.67 -15.96
C ARG A 145 -9.31 6.31 -16.36
N ALA A 146 -9.01 5.86 -17.57
CA ALA A 146 -9.51 4.58 -18.07
C ALA A 146 -9.01 3.39 -17.22
N ASP A 147 -7.78 3.45 -16.74
CA ASP A 147 -7.22 2.44 -15.83
C ASP A 147 -7.94 2.44 -14.48
N LEU A 148 -8.20 3.60 -13.90
CA LEU A 148 -8.88 3.69 -12.61
C LEU A 148 -10.38 3.33 -12.70
N GLU A 149 -11.05 3.66 -13.80
CA GLU A 149 -12.42 3.23 -14.11
C GLU A 149 -12.51 1.70 -14.24
N ALA A 150 -11.53 1.08 -14.91
CA ALA A 150 -11.45 -0.38 -15.01
C ALA A 150 -11.22 -1.03 -13.63
N ALA A 151 -10.39 -0.41 -12.77
CA ALA A 151 -10.20 -0.88 -11.40
C ALA A 151 -11.51 -0.83 -10.60
N ALA A 152 -12.26 0.26 -10.70
CA ALA A 152 -13.55 0.40 -10.03
C ALA A 152 -14.58 -0.63 -10.56
N ALA A 153 -14.66 -0.81 -11.88
CA ALA A 153 -15.60 -1.73 -12.51
C ALA A 153 -15.37 -3.21 -12.12
N ILE A 154 -14.10 -3.64 -12.04
CA ILE A 154 -13.80 -5.01 -11.63
C ILE A 154 -14.04 -5.22 -10.12
N ALA A 155 -13.75 -4.23 -9.28
CA ALA A 155 -14.00 -4.29 -7.84
C ALA A 155 -15.51 -4.31 -7.50
N ASP A 156 -16.33 -3.61 -8.30
CA ASP A 156 -17.80 -3.57 -8.10
C ASP A 156 -18.44 -4.95 -8.22
N LYS A 157 -17.90 -5.86 -9.04
CA LYS A 157 -18.33 -7.27 -9.10
C LYS A 157 -18.24 -7.98 -7.74
N TYR A 158 -17.33 -7.54 -6.90
CA TYR A 158 -17.12 -8.02 -5.52
C TYR A 158 -17.87 -7.17 -4.49
N LYS A 159 -18.65 -6.16 -4.91
CA LYS A 159 -19.31 -5.16 -4.06
C LYS A 159 -18.31 -4.39 -3.19
N ILE A 160 -17.13 -4.13 -3.74
CA ILE A 160 -16.06 -3.40 -3.08
C ILE A 160 -15.99 -1.98 -3.67
N SER A 161 -16.19 -0.97 -2.82
CA SER A 161 -15.98 0.43 -3.16
C SER A 161 -14.53 0.81 -2.90
N LEU A 162 -13.84 1.29 -3.93
CA LEU A 162 -12.45 1.72 -3.86
C LEU A 162 -12.37 3.19 -3.43
N GLU A 163 -12.13 3.46 -2.15
CA GLU A 163 -12.07 4.83 -1.60
C GLU A 163 -10.66 5.31 -1.30
N SER A 164 -9.69 4.40 -1.26
CA SER A 164 -8.27 4.70 -1.03
C SER A 164 -7.40 4.25 -2.18
N LEU A 165 -6.41 5.08 -2.54
CA LEU A 165 -5.46 4.82 -3.62
C LEU A 165 -4.02 4.80 -3.08
N VAL A 166 -3.24 3.86 -3.55
CA VAL A 166 -1.77 3.91 -3.48
C VAL A 166 -1.23 3.93 -4.91
N PHE A 167 -0.50 4.98 -5.24
CA PHE A 167 0.14 5.07 -6.55
C PHE A 167 1.27 4.04 -6.69
N PRO A 168 1.28 3.21 -7.74
CA PRO A 168 2.38 2.28 -7.99
C PRO A 168 3.75 2.94 -7.91
N ARG A 169 4.69 2.27 -7.23
CA ARG A 169 6.03 2.80 -6.94
C ARG A 169 6.04 4.14 -6.22
N ASN A 170 4.95 4.47 -5.53
CA ASN A 170 4.77 5.79 -4.91
C ASN A 170 4.96 6.95 -5.91
N GLN A 171 4.68 6.73 -7.21
CA GLN A 171 4.72 7.75 -8.26
C GLN A 171 3.46 8.61 -8.21
N GLU A 172 3.27 9.36 -7.11
CA GLU A 172 2.15 10.29 -7.00
C GLU A 172 2.22 11.38 -8.09
N ASN A 173 1.08 11.61 -8.75
CA ASN A 173 0.93 12.66 -9.74
C ASN A 173 -0.20 13.60 -9.31
N ILE A 174 0.17 14.79 -8.84
CA ILE A 174 -0.77 15.78 -8.32
C ILE A 174 -1.81 16.20 -9.37
N SER A 175 -1.43 16.23 -10.66
CA SER A 175 -2.35 16.59 -11.74
C SER A 175 -3.47 15.56 -11.98
N TYR A 176 -3.33 14.34 -11.44
CA TYR A 176 -4.34 13.27 -11.56
C TYR A 176 -5.30 13.21 -10.36
N LEU A 177 -5.09 14.00 -9.32
CA LEU A 177 -5.93 13.96 -8.12
C LEU A 177 -7.39 14.39 -8.36
N SER A 178 -7.64 15.25 -9.35
CA SER A 178 -9.00 15.59 -9.77
C SER A 178 -9.76 14.37 -10.30
N ILE A 179 -9.08 13.55 -11.12
CA ILE A 179 -9.63 12.29 -11.64
C ILE A 179 -9.94 11.33 -10.49
N CYS A 180 -8.99 11.19 -9.54
CA CYS A 180 -9.20 10.36 -8.36
C CYS A 180 -10.47 10.78 -7.59
N ARG A 181 -10.66 12.09 -7.35
CA ARG A 181 -11.84 12.61 -6.67
C ARG A 181 -13.14 12.33 -7.45
N GLU A 182 -13.15 12.57 -8.75
CA GLU A 182 -14.31 12.33 -9.63
C GLU A 182 -14.75 10.85 -9.61
N LEU A 183 -13.79 9.93 -9.44
CA LEU A 183 -14.02 8.49 -9.35
C LEU A 183 -14.21 7.97 -7.90
N GLY A 184 -14.44 8.87 -6.93
CA GLY A 184 -14.82 8.51 -5.57
C GLY A 184 -13.66 8.18 -4.63
N ILE A 185 -12.41 8.38 -5.05
CA ILE A 185 -11.25 8.21 -4.18
C ILE A 185 -11.21 9.36 -3.16
N LYS A 186 -11.26 9.01 -1.88
CA LYS A 186 -11.27 9.96 -0.76
C LYS A 186 -9.88 10.21 -0.18
N ALA A 187 -8.98 9.24 -0.29
CA ALA A 187 -7.63 9.35 0.22
C ALA A 187 -6.61 8.65 -0.68
N TYR A 188 -5.37 9.13 -0.61
CA TYR A 188 -4.24 8.42 -1.21
C TYR A 188 -3.05 8.39 -0.25
N ARG A 189 -2.19 7.38 -0.39
CA ARG A 189 -0.92 7.34 0.31
C ARG A 189 0.08 8.23 -0.40
N GLY A 190 0.46 9.35 0.25
CA GLY A 190 1.57 10.18 -0.20
C GLY A 190 2.93 9.66 0.30
N ASN A 191 3.98 10.26 -0.23
CA ASN A 191 5.35 9.94 0.17
C ASN A 191 5.73 10.60 1.49
N GLU A 192 6.76 10.08 2.14
CA GLU A 192 7.42 10.72 3.27
C GLU A 192 7.96 12.11 2.85
N HIS A 193 7.83 13.11 3.73
CA HIS A 193 8.21 14.49 3.40
C HIS A 193 9.72 14.68 3.19
N SER A 194 10.56 13.75 3.63
CA SER A 194 12.00 13.83 3.43
C SER A 194 12.35 13.72 1.93
N TRP A 195 13.28 14.57 1.47
CA TRP A 195 13.74 14.61 0.07
C TRP A 195 14.22 13.25 -0.47
N VAL A 196 14.68 12.37 0.42
CA VAL A 196 15.15 11.02 0.08
C VAL A 196 14.03 10.14 -0.46
N TYR A 197 12.78 10.43 -0.06
CA TYR A 197 11.58 9.64 -0.40
C TYR A 197 10.73 10.28 -1.50
N LYS A 198 11.07 11.49 -1.99
CA LYS A 198 10.33 12.08 -3.13
C LYS A 198 10.25 11.10 -4.30
N ALA A 199 9.03 10.93 -4.82
CA ALA A 199 8.77 10.11 -6.00
C ALA A 199 9.62 10.58 -7.20
N LYS A 200 10.10 9.63 -7.97
CA LYS A 200 10.84 9.87 -9.20
C LYS A 200 10.55 8.78 -10.23
N SER A 201 10.80 9.11 -11.49
CA SER A 201 10.83 8.12 -12.56
C SER A 201 11.97 7.10 -12.29
N ARG A 202 11.93 5.98 -12.99
CA ARG A 202 12.98 4.95 -12.86
C ARG A 202 14.37 5.46 -13.24
N GLU A 203 14.44 6.35 -14.23
CA GLU A 203 15.69 6.91 -14.75
C GLU A 203 16.36 7.86 -13.75
N ASP A 204 15.57 8.54 -12.91
CA ASP A 204 16.04 9.54 -11.94
C ASP A 204 16.41 8.96 -10.55
N GLU A 205 16.21 7.65 -10.33
CA GLU A 205 16.48 7.00 -9.05
C GLU A 205 17.97 6.63 -8.89
N THR A 206 18.65 7.24 -7.92
CA THR A 206 20.10 7.05 -7.70
C THR A 206 20.42 5.99 -6.66
N LEU A 207 21.58 5.32 -6.82
CA LEU A 207 22.09 4.34 -5.84
C LEU A 207 22.34 4.97 -4.47
N LEU A 208 22.78 6.23 -4.44
CA LEU A 208 23.00 6.98 -3.19
C LEU A 208 21.71 7.13 -2.39
N ARG A 209 20.61 7.56 -3.03
CA ARG A 209 19.30 7.66 -2.36
C ARG A 209 18.83 6.32 -1.82
N ARG A 210 19.03 5.23 -2.59
CA ARG A 210 18.71 3.87 -2.14
C ARG A 210 19.54 3.47 -0.93
N GLY A 211 20.83 3.82 -0.90
CA GLY A 211 21.73 3.61 0.25
C GLY A 211 21.27 4.36 1.48
N ILE A 212 20.94 5.66 1.34
CA ILE A 212 20.44 6.49 2.45
C ILE A 212 19.12 5.92 3.00
N ARG A 213 18.17 5.52 2.15
CA ARG A 213 16.92 4.87 2.60
C ARG A 213 17.16 3.53 3.30
N LEU A 214 18.21 2.79 2.91
CA LEU A 214 18.60 1.60 3.64
C LEU A 214 19.10 1.93 5.04
N LEU A 215 19.96 2.92 5.17
CA LEU A 215 20.48 3.38 6.47
C LEU A 215 19.37 3.96 7.35
N ASP A 216 18.45 4.73 6.77
CA ASP A 216 17.32 5.33 7.52
C ASP A 216 16.37 4.28 8.12
N ALA A 217 16.35 3.07 7.59
CA ALA A 217 15.59 1.98 8.19
C ALA A 217 16.12 1.55 9.57
N TYR A 218 17.38 1.82 9.86
CA TYR A 218 18.08 1.44 11.10
C TYR A 218 18.44 2.64 11.97
N LEU A 219 18.75 3.80 11.36
CA LEU A 219 19.18 5.02 12.02
C LEU A 219 18.19 6.16 11.74
N PRO A 220 17.92 7.07 12.68
CA PRO A 220 16.91 8.13 12.52
C PRO A 220 17.37 9.31 11.65
N ILE A 221 17.76 9.05 10.38
CA ILE A 221 18.26 10.08 9.46
C ILE A 221 17.14 11.03 9.04
N SER A 222 15.96 10.49 8.67
CA SER A 222 14.82 11.30 8.22
C SER A 222 13.87 11.76 9.35
N GLY A 223 14.25 11.56 10.62
CA GLY A 223 13.36 11.84 11.75
C GLY A 223 12.26 10.79 11.92
N HIS A 224 11.20 11.09 12.66
CA HIS A 224 10.13 10.14 12.96
C HIS A 224 9.14 9.95 11.81
N ASN A 225 9.04 10.92 10.88
CA ASN A 225 8.04 10.95 9.82
C ASN A 225 6.60 10.68 10.33
N CYS A 226 6.27 11.24 11.50
CA CYS A 226 4.94 11.18 12.07
C CYS A 226 4.23 12.51 11.78
N TYR A 227 2.96 12.44 11.44
CA TYR A 227 2.25 13.59 10.90
C TYR A 227 1.04 13.98 11.77
N SER A 228 0.81 15.28 11.92
CA SER A 228 -0.44 15.80 12.47
C SER A 228 -1.56 15.61 11.43
N ALA A 229 -2.79 15.35 11.86
CA ALA A 229 -3.93 15.31 10.95
C ALA A 229 -4.15 16.64 10.19
N LYS A 230 -3.60 17.75 10.64
CA LYS A 230 -3.61 19.01 9.88
C LYS A 230 -2.91 18.91 8.52
N VAL A 231 -1.95 17.99 8.38
CA VAL A 231 -1.21 17.76 7.12
C VAL A 231 -2.10 17.13 6.05
N LEU A 232 -3.19 16.45 6.44
CA LEU A 232 -4.12 15.84 5.49
C LEU A 232 -4.84 16.88 4.61
N GLY A 233 -4.91 18.13 5.07
CA GLY A 233 -5.62 19.19 4.37
C GLY A 233 -7.13 19.06 4.47
N CYS A 234 -7.85 19.89 3.70
CA CYS A 234 -9.32 19.87 3.62
C CYS A 234 -9.83 19.78 2.17
N SER A 235 -9.06 19.19 1.27
CA SER A 235 -9.45 18.92 -0.13
C SER A 235 -9.29 17.45 -0.46
N LEU A 236 -10.29 16.87 -1.13
CA LEU A 236 -10.25 15.47 -1.57
C LEU A 236 -9.48 15.31 -2.90
N PRO A 237 -8.82 14.17 -3.06
CA PRO A 237 -8.54 13.14 -2.06
C PRO A 237 -7.50 13.60 -1.03
N LEU A 238 -7.67 13.17 0.23
CA LEU A 238 -6.76 13.51 1.31
C LEU A 238 -5.40 12.83 1.11
N ASN A 239 -4.32 13.58 1.30
CA ASN A 239 -2.99 13.01 1.35
C ASN A 239 -2.72 12.40 2.73
N ILE A 240 -2.56 11.08 2.82
CA ILE A 240 -2.13 10.37 4.03
C ILE A 240 -0.67 9.93 3.85
N PRO A 241 0.31 10.77 4.24
CA PRO A 241 1.71 10.47 3.96
C PRO A 241 2.16 9.17 4.64
N SER A 242 3.00 8.40 3.95
CA SER A 242 3.69 7.28 4.57
C SER A 242 4.72 7.77 5.58
N SER A 243 4.96 6.98 6.62
CA SER A 243 6.00 7.23 7.61
C SER A 243 7.20 6.33 7.39
N ARG A 244 6.93 5.07 7.02
CA ARG A 244 8.00 4.08 6.90
C ARG A 244 7.61 2.85 6.10
N PHE A 245 8.52 2.43 5.24
CA PHE A 245 8.49 1.10 4.62
C PHE A 245 8.99 0.05 5.61
N LEU A 246 8.16 -0.96 5.92
CA LEU A 246 8.57 -2.11 6.72
C LEU A 246 9.40 -3.07 5.86
N ARG A 247 10.73 -2.93 5.95
CA ARG A 247 11.65 -3.79 5.21
C ARG A 247 11.50 -5.24 5.66
N PRO A 248 11.52 -6.21 4.71
CA PRO A 248 11.54 -7.61 5.08
C PRO A 248 12.85 -7.99 5.79
N PHE A 249 12.78 -9.04 6.59
CA PHE A 249 13.93 -9.64 7.24
C PHE A 249 14.99 -10.05 6.20
N SER A 250 16.25 -9.77 6.52
CA SER A 250 17.39 -10.15 5.71
C SER A 250 18.43 -10.89 6.55
N ARG A 251 18.75 -12.13 6.17
CA ARG A 251 19.80 -12.91 6.86
C ARG A 251 21.13 -12.18 6.91
N LYS A 252 21.47 -11.42 5.86
CA LYS A 252 22.70 -10.62 5.79
C LYS A 252 22.73 -9.44 6.77
N LEU A 253 21.58 -8.94 7.15
CA LEU A 253 21.41 -7.77 8.03
C LEU A 253 20.83 -8.15 9.40
N LYS A 254 20.78 -9.45 9.73
CA LYS A 254 20.18 -9.97 10.97
C LYS A 254 20.70 -9.27 12.23
N ILE A 255 22.00 -8.97 12.27
CA ILE A 255 22.63 -8.30 13.42
C ILE A 255 22.05 -6.88 13.69
N PHE A 256 21.45 -6.25 12.68
CA PHE A 256 20.84 -4.91 12.80
C PHE A 256 19.35 -4.93 13.08
N GLU A 257 18.71 -6.11 13.14
CA GLU A 257 17.26 -6.20 13.42
C GLU A 257 16.83 -5.52 14.73
N PRO A 258 17.59 -5.62 15.84
CA PRO A 258 17.24 -4.90 17.07
C PRO A 258 17.23 -3.37 16.88
N LEU A 259 18.10 -2.81 16.03
CA LEU A 259 18.11 -1.39 15.73
C LEU A 259 16.86 -0.98 14.94
N ARG A 260 16.46 -1.79 13.95
CA ARG A 260 15.25 -1.57 13.16
C ARG A 260 14.00 -1.60 14.03
N LEU A 261 13.84 -2.60 14.90
CA LEU A 261 12.74 -2.67 15.86
C LEU A 261 12.73 -1.48 16.83
N ARG A 262 13.88 -1.14 17.41
CA ARG A 262 14.01 0.03 18.29
C ARG A 262 13.57 1.30 17.58
N ARG A 263 13.93 1.44 16.31
CA ARG A 263 13.54 2.57 15.46
C ARG A 263 12.02 2.67 15.34
N ILE A 264 11.34 1.59 14.93
CA ILE A 264 9.89 1.54 14.74
C ILE A 264 9.16 1.78 16.08
N ARG A 265 9.61 1.16 17.16
CA ARG A 265 9.04 1.38 18.51
C ARG A 265 9.21 2.83 18.97
N SER A 266 10.33 3.47 18.66
CA SER A 266 10.54 4.90 18.92
C SER A 266 9.55 5.78 18.17
N ASP A 267 9.31 5.49 16.87
CA ASP A 267 8.37 6.22 16.03
C ASP A 267 6.93 6.06 16.55
N LEU A 268 6.50 4.83 16.86
CA LEU A 268 5.18 4.54 17.45
C LEU A 268 4.97 5.29 18.79
N ARG A 269 5.96 5.25 19.66
CA ARG A 269 5.91 5.97 20.95
C ARG A 269 5.83 7.48 20.76
N TYR A 270 6.59 8.02 19.79
CA TYR A 270 6.55 9.44 19.46
C TYR A 270 5.18 9.84 18.94
N ALA A 271 4.62 9.07 18.00
CA ALA A 271 3.29 9.31 17.46
C ALA A 271 2.20 9.22 18.53
N ALA A 272 2.22 8.20 19.38
CA ALA A 272 1.26 8.03 20.47
C ALA A 272 1.27 9.19 21.46
N LYS A 273 2.46 9.60 21.94
CA LYS A 273 2.62 10.69 22.90
C LYS A 273 2.17 12.04 22.35
N ASN A 274 2.45 12.30 21.07
CA ASN A 274 2.19 13.58 20.42
C ASN A 274 0.89 13.59 19.62
N ARG A 275 0.08 12.51 19.69
CA ARG A 275 -1.20 12.37 18.96
C ARG A 275 -1.05 12.57 17.46
N LEU A 276 -0.02 11.94 16.89
CA LEU A 276 0.32 11.99 15.48
C LEU A 276 -0.08 10.69 14.78
N ILE A 277 -0.11 10.74 13.46
CA ILE A 277 -0.31 9.60 12.59
C ILE A 277 1.07 8.99 12.31
N TYR A 278 1.18 7.66 12.45
CA TYR A 278 2.30 6.86 12.00
C TYR A 278 1.81 5.85 10.97
N HIS A 279 2.25 5.97 9.71
CA HIS A 279 1.79 5.17 8.58
C HIS A 279 2.88 4.19 8.14
N LEU A 280 2.73 2.93 8.52
CA LEU A 280 3.62 1.83 8.17
C LEU A 280 3.11 1.12 6.90
N TRP A 281 4.00 0.75 5.97
CA TRP A 281 3.57 0.09 4.75
C TRP A 281 4.59 -0.93 4.24
N TRP A 282 4.13 -1.95 3.51
CA TRP A 282 4.97 -2.94 2.84
C TRP A 282 4.18 -3.73 1.80
N HIS A 283 4.88 -4.62 1.06
CA HIS A 283 4.26 -5.55 0.12
C HIS A 283 4.15 -6.93 0.78
N PRO A 284 3.00 -7.61 0.77
CA PRO A 284 2.84 -8.95 1.35
C PRO A 284 3.85 -9.96 0.80
N HIS A 285 4.13 -9.94 -0.51
CA HIS A 285 5.12 -10.82 -1.14
C HIS A 285 6.54 -10.68 -0.56
N ASN A 286 6.89 -9.55 0.04
CA ASN A 286 8.19 -9.38 0.71
C ASN A 286 8.35 -10.33 1.89
N PHE A 287 7.25 -10.73 2.51
CA PHE A 287 7.23 -11.66 3.63
C PHE A 287 7.12 -13.12 3.20
N GLY A 288 6.89 -13.41 1.94
CA GLY A 288 6.78 -14.78 1.40
C GLY A 288 8.03 -15.62 1.52
N LYS A 289 9.20 -14.96 1.68
CA LYS A 289 10.46 -15.59 2.08
C LYS A 289 10.83 -15.17 3.49
N ASN A 290 11.42 -16.06 4.29
CA ASN A 290 11.70 -15.87 5.71
C ASN A 290 10.43 -15.45 6.49
N THR A 291 9.34 -16.14 6.19
CA THR A 291 7.98 -15.80 6.67
C THR A 291 7.93 -15.72 8.19
N ASN A 292 8.48 -16.71 8.88
CA ASN A 292 8.44 -16.75 10.36
C ASN A 292 9.19 -15.57 10.97
N GLU A 293 10.36 -15.24 10.45
CA GLU A 293 11.14 -14.10 10.95
C GLU A 293 10.41 -12.77 10.69
N ASN A 294 9.79 -12.61 9.52
CA ASN A 294 9.01 -11.42 9.20
C ASN A 294 7.77 -11.28 10.10
N LEU A 295 7.03 -12.38 10.31
CA LEU A 295 5.84 -12.39 11.19
C LEU A 295 6.21 -12.17 12.66
N THR A 296 7.34 -12.72 13.12
CA THR A 296 7.84 -12.46 14.48
C THR A 296 8.13 -10.99 14.69
N VAL A 297 8.84 -10.35 13.74
CA VAL A 297 9.11 -8.90 13.80
C VAL A 297 7.81 -8.09 13.78
N LEU A 298 6.84 -8.47 12.94
CA LEU A 298 5.55 -7.79 12.90
C LEU A 298 4.81 -7.95 14.22
N LYS A 299 4.76 -9.16 14.78
CA LYS A 299 4.14 -9.42 16.09
C LYS A 299 4.73 -8.54 17.18
N ASP A 300 6.05 -8.43 17.26
CA ASP A 300 6.74 -7.53 18.20
C ASP A 300 6.33 -6.05 18.05
N ILE A 301 6.07 -5.62 16.80
CA ILE A 301 5.59 -4.25 16.50
C ILE A 301 4.15 -4.08 16.99
N LEU A 302 3.27 -5.07 16.75
CA LEU A 302 1.86 -5.03 17.14
C LEU A 302 1.67 -5.14 18.66
N GLU A 303 2.47 -5.95 19.34
CA GLU A 303 2.53 -5.97 20.80
C GLU A 303 2.90 -4.60 21.37
N TYR A 304 3.92 -3.97 20.80
CA TYR A 304 4.32 -2.62 21.23
C TYR A 304 3.24 -1.57 20.91
N PHE A 305 2.55 -1.69 19.76
CA PHE A 305 1.41 -0.84 19.44
C PHE A 305 0.30 -1.01 20.51
N SER A 306 -0.01 -2.24 20.95
CA SER A 306 -1.01 -2.48 21.99
C SER A 306 -0.65 -1.74 23.29
N LEU A 307 0.62 -1.74 23.69
CA LEU A 307 1.07 -0.94 24.83
C LEU A 307 0.85 0.58 24.61
N MET A 308 1.01 1.06 23.36
CA MET A 308 0.78 2.48 23.04
C MET A 308 -0.71 2.80 23.01
N ARG A 309 -1.55 1.88 22.55
CA ARG A 309 -3.02 1.98 22.61
C ARG A 309 -3.49 2.07 24.06
N ASP A 310 -3.06 1.16 24.92
CA ASP A 310 -3.48 1.11 26.32
C ASP A 310 -3.01 2.33 27.12
N LYS A 311 -1.80 2.81 26.84
CA LYS A 311 -1.20 3.92 27.61
C LYS A 311 -1.60 5.30 27.12
N TYR A 312 -1.80 5.48 25.81
CA TYR A 312 -1.99 6.81 25.19
C TYR A 312 -3.29 6.91 24.38
N GLY A 313 -4.07 5.85 24.30
CA GLY A 313 -5.27 5.79 23.46
C GLY A 313 -4.98 5.84 21.97
N MET A 314 -3.80 5.33 21.50
CA MET A 314 -3.48 5.30 20.09
C MET A 314 -4.44 4.34 19.36
N GLU A 315 -5.05 4.81 18.26
CA GLU A 315 -6.00 4.01 17.49
C GLU A 315 -5.30 3.28 16.33
N SER A 316 -5.85 2.13 15.91
CA SER A 316 -5.56 1.55 14.60
C SER A 316 -6.66 1.96 13.64
N LEU A 317 -6.30 2.53 12.49
CA LEU A 317 -7.23 2.99 11.46
C LEU A 317 -6.71 2.59 10.07
N ASN A 318 -7.60 2.08 9.22
CA ASN A 318 -7.30 2.01 7.80
C ASN A 318 -7.43 3.41 7.14
N MET A 319 -7.02 3.55 5.89
CA MET A 319 -7.00 4.85 5.21
C MET A 319 -8.41 5.43 5.05
N ARG A 320 -9.42 4.60 4.75
CA ARG A 320 -10.82 5.02 4.64
C ARG A 320 -11.35 5.55 5.97
N GLU A 321 -11.12 4.83 7.07
CA GLU A 321 -11.57 5.26 8.41
C GLU A 321 -10.91 6.57 8.85
N LEU A 322 -9.59 6.71 8.61
CA LEU A 322 -8.88 7.95 8.89
C LEU A 322 -9.41 9.11 8.05
N SER A 323 -9.64 8.88 6.76
CA SER A 323 -10.18 9.91 5.87
C SER A 323 -11.58 10.31 6.28
N GLN A 324 -12.48 9.38 6.60
CA GLN A 324 -13.83 9.68 7.04
C GLN A 324 -13.84 10.49 8.34
N LYS A 325 -13.06 10.07 9.36
CA LYS A 325 -12.91 10.85 10.60
C LYS A 325 -12.42 12.28 10.37
N HIS A 326 -11.55 12.47 9.36
CA HIS A 326 -11.02 13.80 9.03
C HIS A 326 -12.04 14.64 8.25
N ILE A 327 -12.73 14.04 7.28
CA ILE A 327 -13.82 14.67 6.50
C ILE A 327 -14.91 15.20 7.44
N ASP A 328 -15.35 14.38 8.38
CA ASP A 328 -16.39 14.74 9.36
C ASP A 328 -15.95 15.92 10.24
N ARG A 329 -14.66 15.99 10.60
CA ARG A 329 -14.10 17.11 11.38
C ARG A 329 -13.96 18.42 10.59
N CYS A 330 -13.61 18.31 9.30
CA CYS A 330 -13.48 19.48 8.42
C CYS A 330 -14.83 20.00 7.91
N GLY A 331 -15.94 19.28 8.16
CA GLY A 331 -17.24 19.60 7.57
C GLY A 331 -17.24 19.49 6.05
N LEU A 332 -16.36 18.67 5.49
CA LEU A 332 -16.31 18.40 4.06
C LEU A 332 -17.49 17.47 3.72
N ASN A 333 -18.56 18.02 3.18
CA ASN A 333 -19.61 17.19 2.59
C ASN A 333 -19.02 16.48 1.37
N ALA A 334 -19.18 15.16 1.32
CA ALA A 334 -18.92 14.38 0.11
C ALA A 334 -20.03 14.72 -0.90
N HIS A 335 -19.79 15.73 -1.74
CA HIS A 335 -20.58 16.02 -2.93
C HIS A 335 -19.94 15.36 -4.13
#